data_cd19e2228f6b51d2d0e7f25503e70d08
#
_entry.id   cd19e2228f6b51d2d0e7f25503e70d08
#
_cell.length_a   1.000
_cell.length_b   1.000
_cell.length_c   1.000
_cell.angle_alpha   90.00
_cell.angle_beta   90.00
_cell.angle_gamma   90.00
#
_symmetry.space_group_name_H-M   'P 1'
#
loop_
_entity.id
_entity.type
_entity.pdbx_description
1 polymer ?
#
loop_
_entity_poly.entity_id
_entity_poly.type
_entity_poly.pdbx_seq_one_letter_code
_entity_poly.pdbx_strand_id
1 'polypeptide(L)'
;ELGENEDGSEGNEIDEYANKINSLELTEEVHDKLIGEVKRLSKMGMMSQEGVVLRNYLDTVLALPWNNVTKDRTDVKKAKQILDKDHYGMTKVKERILENLAVRALTPDVKGQILCLVGPPGVGKTSVAKSVARALNRNFVRVSLGGVKDESDIRGHRKTYVGAMPGRIMNAMKLAGSKNPVVLLDEIDKMSNDFRGDP
;
A
#
# COMPACT_ATOMS: atom_id res chain seq x y z
N GLU A 1 19.19 -25.91 34.02
CA GLU A 1 19.14 -26.37 32.59
C GLU A 1 17.90 -25.85 31.83
N LEU A 2 17.53 -24.55 31.90
CA LEU A 2 16.43 -23.95 31.16
C LEU A 2 16.78 -22.61 30.51
N GLY A 3 18.08 -22.21 30.48
CA GLY A 3 18.51 -20.92 29.94
C GLY A 3 19.15 -20.95 28.55
N GLU A 4 19.52 -22.12 28.03
CA GLU A 4 20.33 -22.22 26.79
C GLU A 4 19.52 -22.31 25.49
N ASN A 5 18.19 -22.55 25.55
CA ASN A 5 17.35 -22.67 24.36
C ASN A 5 16.69 -21.35 23.91
N GLU A 6 16.61 -20.33 24.74
CA GLU A 6 16.01 -19.03 24.37
C GLU A 6 16.98 -18.18 23.56
N ASP A 7 18.25 -18.18 23.90
CA ASP A 7 19.30 -17.37 23.24
C ASP A 7 19.56 -17.83 21.78
N GLY A 8 19.46 -19.14 21.52
CA GLY A 8 19.59 -19.70 20.17
C GLY A 8 18.39 -19.38 19.25
N SER A 9 17.20 -19.19 19.81
CA SER A 9 15.99 -18.89 19.04
C SER A 9 15.93 -17.40 18.68
N GLU A 10 16.32 -16.51 19.57
CA GLU A 10 16.39 -15.06 19.33
C GLU A 10 17.45 -14.71 18.28
N GLY A 11 18.63 -15.34 18.32
CA GLY A 11 19.68 -15.17 17.31
C GLY A 11 19.21 -15.54 15.91
N ASN A 12 18.52 -16.68 15.77
CA ASN A 12 17.97 -17.11 14.49
C ASN A 12 16.93 -16.14 13.91
N GLU A 13 16.05 -15.57 14.74
CA GLU A 13 15.01 -14.63 14.28
C GLU A 13 15.62 -13.30 13.85
N ILE A 14 16.66 -12.81 14.53
CA ILE A 14 17.39 -11.61 14.13
C ILE A 14 18.09 -11.81 12.79
N ASP A 15 18.72 -12.98 12.59
CA ASP A 15 19.34 -13.32 11.31
C ASP A 15 18.30 -13.45 10.19
N GLU A 16 17.11 -13.98 10.47
CA GLU A 16 16.00 -14.02 9.51
C GLU A 16 15.57 -12.62 9.07
N TYR A 17 15.44 -11.67 10.00
CA TYR A 17 15.14 -10.27 9.64
C TYR A 17 16.21 -9.67 8.74
N ALA A 18 17.49 -9.83 9.09
CA ALA A 18 18.60 -9.33 8.30
C ALA A 18 18.61 -9.96 6.90
N ASN A 19 18.42 -11.27 6.79
CA ASN A 19 18.37 -11.98 5.51
C ASN A 19 17.19 -11.53 4.65
N LYS A 20 16.00 -11.35 5.23
CA LYS A 20 14.84 -10.81 4.53
C LYS A 20 15.12 -9.41 3.98
N ILE A 21 15.69 -8.51 4.80
CA ILE A 21 16.04 -7.14 4.36
C ILE A 21 17.04 -7.18 3.21
N ASN A 22 18.08 -8.00 3.30
CA ASN A 22 19.10 -8.14 2.26
C ASN A 22 18.55 -8.70 0.94
N SER A 23 17.43 -9.43 0.97
CA SER A 23 16.77 -9.96 -0.23
C SER A 23 15.85 -8.97 -0.93
N LEU A 24 15.59 -7.80 -0.33
CA LEU A 24 14.71 -6.79 -0.87
C LEU A 24 15.46 -5.77 -1.73
N GLU A 25 14.83 -5.33 -2.83
CA GLU A 25 15.32 -4.23 -3.67
C GLU A 25 15.00 -2.87 -3.03
N LEU A 26 15.81 -2.49 -2.04
CA LEU A 26 15.66 -1.25 -1.28
C LEU A 26 16.68 -0.21 -1.74
N THR A 27 16.39 1.07 -1.51
CA THR A 27 17.42 2.11 -1.58
C THR A 27 18.39 1.94 -0.41
N GLU A 28 19.65 2.35 -0.60
CA GLU A 28 20.71 2.24 0.42
C GLU A 28 20.26 2.87 1.75
N GLU A 29 19.64 4.05 1.70
CA GLU A 29 19.12 4.74 2.88
C GLU A 29 18.09 3.90 3.66
N VAL A 30 17.13 3.26 2.94
CA VAL A 30 16.09 2.43 3.57
C VAL A 30 16.68 1.15 4.12
N HIS A 31 17.59 0.50 3.36
CA HIS A 31 18.29 -0.71 3.78
C HIS A 31 19.04 -0.46 5.08
N ASP A 32 19.90 0.56 5.13
CA ASP A 32 20.71 0.88 6.31
C ASP A 32 19.87 1.20 7.53
N LYS A 33 18.77 1.92 7.33
CA LYS A 33 17.82 2.21 8.39
C LYS A 33 17.20 0.94 8.97
N LEU A 34 16.76 0.00 8.12
CA LEU A 34 16.15 -1.25 8.59
C LEU A 34 17.18 -2.16 9.27
N ILE A 35 18.38 -2.28 8.73
CA ILE A 35 19.48 -3.02 9.39
C ILE A 35 19.85 -2.38 10.73
N GLY A 36 19.82 -1.06 10.82
CA GLY A 36 19.99 -0.33 12.07
C GLY A 36 18.95 -0.69 13.12
N GLU A 37 17.67 -0.83 12.72
CA GLU A 37 16.60 -1.25 13.62
C GLU A 37 16.77 -2.73 14.06
N VAL A 38 17.19 -3.62 13.16
CA VAL A 38 17.49 -5.02 13.53
C VAL A 38 18.64 -5.09 14.55
N LYS A 39 19.72 -4.33 14.35
CA LYS A 39 20.81 -4.23 15.32
C LYS A 39 20.37 -3.65 16.67
N ARG A 40 19.39 -2.75 16.65
CA ARG A 40 18.80 -2.21 17.86
C ARG A 40 17.97 -3.28 18.59
N LEU A 41 17.17 -4.06 17.86
CA LEU A 41 16.39 -5.15 18.39
C LEU A 41 17.27 -6.19 19.10
N SER A 42 18.41 -6.57 18.49
CA SER A 42 19.35 -7.53 19.09
C SER A 42 19.97 -7.06 20.42
N LYS A 43 20.12 -5.74 20.60
CA LYS A 43 20.66 -5.17 21.85
C LYS A 43 19.64 -5.01 22.97
N MET A 44 18.35 -4.89 22.62
CA MET A 44 17.27 -4.64 23.59
C MET A 44 16.67 -5.92 24.16
N GLY A 45 16.83 -7.05 23.44
CA GLY A 45 16.11 -8.29 23.69
C GLY A 45 14.70 -8.26 23.10
N MET A 46 14.33 -9.33 22.44
CA MET A 46 13.07 -9.43 21.68
C MET A 46 11.83 -9.42 22.56
N MET A 47 11.95 -9.87 23.79
CA MET A 47 10.86 -9.95 24.78
C MET A 47 10.66 -8.66 25.58
N SER A 48 11.55 -7.66 25.42
CA SER A 48 11.35 -6.36 26.05
C SER A 48 10.14 -5.63 25.44
N GLN A 49 9.50 -4.77 26.20
CA GLN A 49 8.34 -3.97 25.70
C GLN A 49 8.71 -3.18 24.45
N GLU A 50 9.89 -2.58 24.40
CA GLU A 50 10.41 -1.88 23.23
C GLU A 50 10.75 -2.85 22.10
N GLY A 51 11.30 -4.03 22.41
CA GLY A 51 11.58 -5.09 21.44
C GLY A 51 10.32 -5.55 20.70
N VAL A 52 9.21 -5.78 21.42
CA VAL A 52 7.93 -6.14 20.82
C VAL A 52 7.41 -5.06 19.86
N VAL A 53 7.53 -3.80 20.23
CA VAL A 53 7.12 -2.66 19.36
C VAL A 53 7.96 -2.63 18.09
N LEU A 54 9.27 -2.81 18.22
CA LEU A 54 10.20 -2.78 17.09
C LEU A 54 10.01 -3.98 16.17
N ARG A 55 9.76 -5.15 16.72
CA ARG A 55 9.44 -6.37 15.98
C ARG A 55 8.16 -6.18 15.14
N ASN A 56 7.07 -5.69 15.74
CA ASN A 56 5.83 -5.40 15.03
C ASN A 56 6.04 -4.40 13.88
N TYR A 57 6.91 -3.42 14.07
CA TYR A 57 7.31 -2.48 13.01
C TYR A 57 8.05 -3.18 11.88
N LEU A 58 9.06 -4.01 12.17
CA LEU A 58 9.82 -4.77 11.18
C LEU A 58 8.92 -5.73 10.41
N ASP A 59 8.04 -6.47 11.10
CA ASP A 59 7.08 -7.38 10.48
C ASP A 59 6.15 -6.63 9.51
N THR A 60 5.67 -5.46 9.92
CA THR A 60 4.80 -4.62 9.06
C THR A 60 5.54 -4.17 7.81
N VAL A 61 6.78 -3.67 7.95
CA VAL A 61 7.58 -3.16 6.84
C VAL A 61 7.97 -4.29 5.88
N LEU A 62 8.36 -5.44 6.40
CA LEU A 62 8.77 -6.60 5.59
C LEU A 62 7.58 -7.30 4.90
N ALA A 63 6.37 -7.09 5.40
CA ALA A 63 5.15 -7.58 4.76
C ALA A 63 4.69 -6.72 3.56
N LEU A 64 5.34 -5.58 3.29
CA LEU A 64 5.06 -4.75 2.13
C LEU A 64 5.63 -5.37 0.85
N PRO A 65 5.00 -5.16 -0.30
CA PRO A 65 5.42 -5.76 -1.57
C PRO A 65 6.58 -5.00 -2.24
N TRP A 66 7.75 -4.97 -1.62
CA TRP A 66 8.92 -4.20 -2.08
C TRP A 66 9.39 -4.57 -3.50
N ASN A 67 9.42 -5.87 -3.81
CA ASN A 67 9.95 -6.40 -5.07
C ASN A 67 8.84 -6.70 -6.10
N ASN A 68 7.59 -6.72 -5.69
CA ASN A 68 6.49 -7.13 -6.54
C ASN A 68 5.94 -5.95 -7.35
N VAL A 69 6.24 -5.93 -8.65
CA VAL A 69 5.70 -4.96 -9.60
C VAL A 69 4.91 -5.69 -10.67
N THR A 70 3.67 -5.27 -10.91
CA THR A 70 2.91 -5.78 -12.06
C THR A 70 3.34 -5.07 -13.33
N LYS A 71 3.49 -5.81 -14.43
CA LYS A 71 3.83 -5.22 -15.73
C LYS A 71 2.62 -4.51 -16.30
N ASP A 72 2.73 -3.20 -16.48
CA ASP A 72 1.68 -2.38 -17.05
C ASP A 72 1.33 -2.79 -18.47
N ARG A 73 0.04 -2.79 -18.76
CA ARG A 73 -0.46 -2.92 -20.13
C ARG A 73 -0.61 -1.53 -20.72
N THR A 74 0.10 -1.28 -21.83
CA THR A 74 0.09 -0.01 -22.55
C THR A 74 -0.82 -0.04 -23.79
N ASP A 75 -1.46 -1.18 -24.10
CA ASP A 75 -2.36 -1.35 -25.24
C ASP A 75 -3.72 -0.71 -24.97
N VAL A 76 -3.92 0.51 -25.48
CA VAL A 76 -5.16 1.27 -25.37
C VAL A 76 -6.35 0.58 -26.03
N LYS A 77 -6.13 -0.17 -27.13
CA LYS A 77 -7.23 -0.93 -27.81
C LYS A 77 -7.76 -2.03 -26.90
N LYS A 78 -6.85 -2.76 -26.25
CA LYS A 78 -7.22 -3.82 -25.29
C LYS A 78 -7.89 -3.25 -24.03
N ALA A 79 -7.42 -2.10 -23.58
CA ALA A 79 -8.06 -1.38 -22.49
C ALA A 79 -9.51 -0.98 -22.82
N LYS A 80 -9.74 -0.46 -24.04
CA LYS A 80 -11.08 -0.14 -24.53
C LYS A 80 -12.00 -1.37 -24.55
N GLN A 81 -11.51 -2.49 -25.08
CA GLN A 81 -12.28 -3.75 -25.11
C GLN A 81 -12.72 -4.20 -23.71
N ILE A 82 -11.84 -4.07 -22.71
CA ILE A 82 -12.15 -4.42 -21.31
C ILE A 82 -13.23 -3.49 -20.77
N LEU A 83 -13.08 -2.18 -20.95
CA LEU A 83 -14.06 -1.20 -20.46
C LEU A 83 -15.42 -1.37 -21.15
N ASP A 84 -15.46 -1.67 -22.44
CA ASP A 84 -16.69 -1.87 -23.20
C ASP A 84 -17.41 -3.18 -22.82
N LYS A 85 -16.64 -4.22 -22.52
CA LYS A 85 -17.19 -5.49 -22.03
C LYS A 85 -17.80 -5.37 -20.64
N ASP A 86 -17.17 -4.58 -19.75
CA ASP A 86 -17.56 -4.49 -18.35
C ASP A 86 -18.71 -3.50 -18.11
N HIS A 87 -18.80 -2.47 -18.94
CA HIS A 87 -19.74 -1.36 -18.74
C HIS A 87 -20.49 -1.02 -20.03
N TYR A 88 -21.81 -0.97 -19.94
CA TYR A 88 -22.65 -0.44 -21.02
C TYR A 88 -22.67 1.08 -20.97
N GLY A 89 -22.60 1.74 -22.12
CA GLY A 89 -22.62 3.21 -22.19
C GLY A 89 -21.37 3.86 -21.58
N MET A 90 -21.58 4.90 -20.78
CA MET A 90 -20.52 5.68 -20.11
C MET A 90 -19.41 6.20 -21.05
N THR A 91 -19.78 6.57 -22.28
CA THR A 91 -18.83 6.92 -23.36
C THR A 91 -17.81 7.96 -22.91
N LYS A 92 -18.27 9.09 -22.35
CA LYS A 92 -17.39 10.18 -21.89
C LYS A 92 -16.41 9.72 -20.79
N VAL A 93 -16.87 8.87 -19.87
CA VAL A 93 -16.03 8.33 -18.77
C VAL A 93 -14.95 7.41 -19.36
N LYS A 94 -15.33 6.52 -20.26
CA LYS A 94 -14.40 5.60 -20.93
C LYS A 94 -13.38 6.37 -21.77
N GLU A 95 -13.80 7.35 -22.57
CA GLU A 95 -12.91 8.21 -23.36
C GLU A 95 -11.88 8.89 -22.46
N ARG A 96 -12.31 9.51 -21.37
CA ARG A 96 -11.39 10.16 -20.42
C ARG A 96 -10.39 9.20 -19.79
N ILE A 97 -10.81 7.98 -19.45
CA ILE A 97 -9.95 6.93 -18.94
C ILE A 97 -8.92 6.53 -20.01
N LEU A 98 -9.37 6.30 -21.25
CA LEU A 98 -8.50 5.88 -22.36
C LEU A 98 -7.48 6.96 -22.73
N GLU A 99 -7.88 8.26 -22.73
CA GLU A 99 -6.95 9.37 -22.89
C GLU A 99 -5.84 9.35 -21.82
N ASN A 100 -6.24 9.15 -20.55
CA ASN A 100 -5.30 9.06 -19.44
C ASN A 100 -4.31 7.90 -19.59
N LEU A 101 -4.81 6.73 -20.03
CA LEU A 101 -3.99 5.56 -20.31
C LEU A 101 -3.05 5.79 -21.49
N ALA A 102 -3.52 6.49 -22.54
CA ALA A 102 -2.69 6.82 -23.70
C ALA A 102 -1.56 7.80 -23.34
N VAL A 103 -1.86 8.86 -22.58
CA VAL A 103 -0.84 9.79 -22.08
C VAL A 103 0.22 9.07 -21.27
N ARG A 104 -0.21 8.18 -20.38
CA ARG A 104 0.71 7.38 -19.55
C ARG A 104 1.58 6.42 -20.38
N ALA A 105 1.03 5.85 -21.45
CA ALA A 105 1.79 5.00 -22.36
C ALA A 105 2.87 5.76 -23.13
N LEU A 106 2.61 7.03 -23.47
CA LEU A 106 3.53 7.91 -24.18
C LEU A 106 4.58 8.55 -23.28
N THR A 107 4.24 8.79 -22.02
CA THR A 107 5.09 9.49 -21.04
C THR A 107 5.16 8.71 -19.74
N PRO A 108 5.97 7.63 -19.68
CA PRO A 108 6.07 6.76 -18.50
C PRO A 108 6.54 7.48 -17.23
N ASP A 109 7.35 8.52 -17.39
CA ASP A 109 7.95 9.29 -16.28
C ASP A 109 7.02 10.32 -15.66
N VAL A 110 5.85 10.58 -16.26
CA VAL A 110 4.87 11.49 -15.66
C VAL A 110 4.25 10.84 -14.42
N LYS A 111 4.35 11.54 -13.30
CA LYS A 111 3.71 11.13 -12.05
C LYS A 111 2.24 10.81 -12.28
N GLY A 112 1.77 9.70 -11.71
CA GLY A 112 0.42 9.19 -11.93
C GLY A 112 -0.64 10.25 -11.67
N GLN A 113 -1.57 10.40 -12.60
CA GLN A 113 -2.70 11.32 -12.46
C GLN A 113 -3.72 10.72 -11.51
N ILE A 114 -4.36 11.58 -10.72
CA ILE A 114 -5.48 11.21 -9.87
C ILE A 114 -6.76 11.40 -10.68
N LEU A 115 -7.52 10.32 -10.85
CA LEU A 115 -8.84 10.36 -11.49
C LEU A 115 -9.90 10.51 -10.42
N CYS A 116 -10.67 11.61 -10.48
CA CYS A 116 -11.82 11.82 -9.61
C CYS A 116 -13.11 11.39 -10.30
N LEU A 117 -13.81 10.41 -9.72
CA LEU A 117 -15.08 9.89 -10.20
C LEU A 117 -16.22 10.52 -9.38
N VAL A 118 -16.98 11.44 -9.97
CA VAL A 118 -18.10 12.13 -9.34
C VAL A 118 -19.41 11.60 -9.88
N GLY A 119 -20.38 11.36 -9.00
CA GLY A 119 -21.71 10.90 -9.38
C GLY A 119 -22.50 10.34 -8.20
N PRO A 120 -23.82 10.13 -8.35
CA PRO A 120 -24.67 9.59 -7.30
C PRO A 120 -24.25 8.16 -6.88
N PRO A 121 -24.71 7.68 -5.73
CA PRO A 121 -24.47 6.30 -5.32
C PRO A 121 -25.10 5.32 -6.33
N GLY A 122 -24.48 4.13 -6.47
CA GLY A 122 -25.04 3.06 -7.32
C GLY A 122 -24.73 3.15 -8.82
N VAL A 123 -24.11 4.24 -9.32
CA VAL A 123 -23.82 4.39 -10.76
C VAL A 123 -22.59 3.58 -11.24
N GLY A 124 -21.93 2.83 -10.37
CA GLY A 124 -20.83 1.95 -10.76
C GLY A 124 -19.42 2.53 -10.65
N LYS A 125 -19.20 3.62 -9.89
CA LYS A 125 -17.86 4.22 -9.69
C LYS A 125 -16.78 3.19 -9.29
N THR A 126 -17.07 2.37 -8.30
CA THR A 126 -16.16 1.31 -7.82
C THR A 126 -15.91 0.23 -8.88
N SER A 127 -16.94 -0.11 -9.66
CA SER A 127 -16.84 -1.08 -10.75
C SER A 127 -15.94 -0.57 -11.88
N VAL A 128 -16.07 0.70 -12.24
CA VAL A 128 -15.19 1.37 -13.22
C VAL A 128 -13.75 1.35 -12.76
N ALA A 129 -13.48 1.67 -11.50
CA ALA A 129 -12.12 1.64 -10.95
C ALA A 129 -11.48 0.24 -11.02
N LYS A 130 -12.26 -0.83 -10.76
CA LYS A 130 -11.80 -2.22 -10.95
C LYS A 130 -11.47 -2.53 -12.41
N SER A 131 -12.28 -2.04 -13.34
CA SER A 131 -12.05 -2.26 -14.77
C SER A 131 -10.81 -1.50 -15.27
N VAL A 132 -10.55 -0.31 -14.73
CA VAL A 132 -9.29 0.43 -14.97
C VAL A 132 -8.08 -0.40 -14.50
N ALA A 133 -8.14 -0.97 -13.31
CA ALA A 133 -7.05 -1.82 -12.80
C ALA A 133 -6.81 -3.03 -13.72
N ARG A 134 -7.87 -3.69 -14.19
CA ARG A 134 -7.76 -4.79 -15.16
C ARG A 134 -7.21 -4.33 -16.51
N ALA A 135 -7.63 -3.16 -16.98
CA ALA A 135 -7.14 -2.59 -18.23
C ALA A 135 -5.64 -2.32 -18.17
N LEU A 136 -5.15 -1.82 -17.04
CA LEU A 136 -3.73 -1.60 -16.76
C LEU A 136 -2.94 -2.87 -16.44
N ASN A 137 -3.60 -3.98 -16.14
CA ASN A 137 -2.98 -5.19 -15.59
C ASN A 137 -2.34 -4.93 -14.20
N ARG A 138 -2.98 -4.13 -13.38
CA ARG A 138 -2.56 -3.81 -12.01
C ARG A 138 -3.47 -4.45 -10.98
N ASN A 139 -2.92 -4.76 -9.84
CA ASN A 139 -3.72 -5.16 -8.69
C ASN A 139 -4.62 -3.99 -8.25
N PHE A 140 -5.78 -4.34 -7.69
CA PHE A 140 -6.78 -3.37 -7.24
C PHE A 140 -6.94 -3.45 -5.73
N VAL A 141 -6.98 -2.30 -5.07
CA VAL A 141 -7.32 -2.21 -3.66
C VAL A 141 -8.24 -1.02 -3.41
N ARG A 142 -9.21 -1.21 -2.52
CA ARG A 142 -10.14 -0.17 -2.08
C ARG A 142 -9.82 0.26 -0.66
N VAL A 143 -9.72 1.56 -0.44
CA VAL A 143 -9.60 2.19 0.87
C VAL A 143 -10.85 3.01 1.10
N SER A 144 -11.70 2.60 2.04
CA SER A 144 -12.85 3.40 2.45
C SER A 144 -12.39 4.50 3.40
N LEU A 145 -12.66 5.75 3.05
CA LEU A 145 -12.35 6.92 3.88
C LEU A 145 -13.56 7.42 4.65
N GLY A 146 -14.75 6.84 4.40
CA GLY A 146 -15.95 7.18 5.14
C GLY A 146 -15.80 6.92 6.64
N GLY A 147 -16.10 7.93 7.45
CA GLY A 147 -16.01 7.85 8.91
C GLY A 147 -14.59 7.96 9.48
N VAL A 148 -13.57 8.25 8.67
CA VAL A 148 -12.24 8.61 9.15
C VAL A 148 -12.32 9.94 9.88
N LYS A 149 -11.77 9.98 11.09
CA LYS A 149 -11.81 11.15 11.98
C LYS A 149 -10.43 11.72 12.30
N ASP A 150 -9.40 10.92 12.15
CA ASP A 150 -8.04 11.26 12.56
C ASP A 150 -7.04 10.97 11.43
N GLU A 151 -6.07 11.85 11.26
CA GLU A 151 -4.96 11.68 10.32
C GLU A 151 -4.21 10.36 10.56
N SER A 152 -4.11 9.90 11.81
CA SER A 152 -3.45 8.65 12.17
C SER A 152 -4.15 7.41 11.58
N ASP A 153 -5.46 7.47 11.30
CA ASP A 153 -6.16 6.38 10.60
C ASP A 153 -5.61 6.18 9.18
N ILE A 154 -5.22 7.27 8.50
CA ILE A 154 -4.71 7.25 7.13
C ILE A 154 -3.21 6.97 7.11
N ARG A 155 -2.43 7.74 7.88
CA ARG A 155 -0.97 7.68 7.92
C ARG A 155 -0.41 6.58 8.83
N GLY A 156 -1.15 6.19 9.86
CA GLY A 156 -0.70 5.29 10.92
C GLY A 156 -0.15 6.04 12.15
N HIS A 157 0.03 5.30 13.22
CA HIS A 157 0.60 5.80 14.46
C HIS A 157 2.13 5.85 14.40
N ARG A 158 2.74 6.69 15.24
CA ARG A 158 4.20 6.71 15.39
C ARG A 158 4.66 5.35 15.91
N LYS A 159 5.72 4.79 15.31
CA LYS A 159 6.25 3.46 15.63
C LYS A 159 6.65 3.24 17.10
N THR A 160 6.85 4.32 17.85
CA THR A 160 7.25 4.29 19.27
C THR A 160 6.10 4.04 20.23
N TYR A 161 4.85 4.08 19.77
CA TYR A 161 3.70 3.80 20.64
C TYR A 161 3.44 2.30 20.73
N VAL A 162 3.17 1.82 21.95
CA VAL A 162 2.68 0.47 22.19
C VAL A 162 1.32 0.32 21.49
N GLY A 163 1.19 -0.70 20.64
CA GLY A 163 -0.01 -0.86 19.80
C GLY A 163 -0.04 0.03 18.55
N ALA A 164 1.08 0.63 18.14
CA ALA A 164 1.17 1.36 16.88
C ALA A 164 0.76 0.47 15.71
N MET A 165 -0.16 0.97 14.89
CA MET A 165 -0.65 0.28 13.69
C MET A 165 -0.33 1.10 12.44
N PRO A 166 -0.05 0.41 11.30
CA PRO A 166 0.08 1.08 10.03
C PRO A 166 -1.25 1.71 9.61
N GLY A 167 -1.17 2.84 8.93
CA GLY A 167 -2.35 3.50 8.39
C GLY A 167 -3.03 2.71 7.26
N ARG A 168 -4.23 3.13 6.91
CA ARG A 168 -5.05 2.48 5.86
C ARG A 168 -4.34 2.38 4.52
N ILE A 169 -3.50 3.37 4.15
CA ILE A 169 -2.74 3.35 2.91
C ILE A 169 -1.70 2.22 2.90
N MET A 170 -0.92 2.08 3.98
CA MET A 170 0.07 1.00 4.09
C MET A 170 -0.58 -0.38 4.15
N ASN A 171 -1.69 -0.51 4.87
CA ASN A 171 -2.49 -1.74 4.87
C ASN A 171 -3.03 -2.08 3.47
N ALA A 172 -3.47 -1.08 2.71
CA ALA A 172 -3.92 -1.26 1.34
C ALA A 172 -2.78 -1.75 0.43
N MET A 173 -1.58 -1.20 0.57
CA MET A 173 -0.40 -1.67 -0.19
C MET A 173 -0.05 -3.12 0.14
N LYS A 174 -0.10 -3.51 1.41
CA LYS A 174 0.09 -4.90 1.84
C LYS A 174 -0.96 -5.82 1.22
N LEU A 175 -2.24 -5.45 1.28
CA LEU A 175 -3.36 -6.23 0.70
C LEU A 175 -3.28 -6.32 -0.82
N ALA A 176 -2.82 -5.27 -1.49
CA ALA A 176 -2.65 -5.26 -2.94
C ALA A 176 -1.57 -6.23 -3.42
N GLY A 177 -0.56 -6.53 -2.60
CA GLY A 177 0.51 -7.46 -2.92
C GLY A 177 1.40 -7.01 -4.08
N SER A 178 1.33 -5.75 -4.49
CA SER A 178 2.19 -5.16 -5.52
C SER A 178 2.52 -3.71 -5.21
N LYS A 179 3.69 -3.26 -5.67
CA LYS A 179 4.22 -1.91 -5.44
C LYS A 179 3.48 -0.82 -6.24
N ASN A 180 2.80 -1.21 -7.31
CA ASN A 180 2.12 -0.32 -8.25
C ASN A 180 0.61 -0.63 -8.43
N PRO A 181 -0.18 -0.80 -7.36
CA PRO A 181 -1.60 -1.09 -7.48
C PRO A 181 -2.38 0.14 -7.97
N VAL A 182 -3.61 -0.11 -8.41
CA VAL A 182 -4.63 0.94 -8.49
C VAL A 182 -5.35 1.01 -7.15
N VAL A 183 -5.21 2.14 -6.49
CA VAL A 183 -5.84 2.41 -5.20
C VAL A 183 -7.09 3.25 -5.42
N LEU A 184 -8.24 2.73 -5.01
CA LEU A 184 -9.49 3.48 -4.97
C LEU A 184 -9.68 4.07 -3.56
N LEU A 185 -9.63 5.38 -3.46
CA LEU A 185 -10.04 6.11 -2.25
C LEU A 185 -11.55 6.36 -2.37
N ASP A 186 -12.34 5.65 -1.59
CA ASP A 186 -13.79 5.68 -1.68
C ASP A 186 -14.40 6.46 -0.51
N GLU A 187 -15.55 7.08 -0.76
CA GLU A 187 -16.30 7.85 0.24
C GLU A 187 -15.52 9.04 0.84
N ILE A 188 -14.70 9.70 0.01
CA ILE A 188 -13.93 10.88 0.43
C ILE A 188 -14.84 12.04 0.90
N ASP A 189 -16.04 12.10 0.37
CA ASP A 189 -17.08 13.07 0.74
C ASP A 189 -17.69 12.83 2.13
N LYS A 190 -17.43 11.66 2.72
CA LYS A 190 -17.91 11.29 4.06
C LYS A 190 -16.83 11.37 5.14
N MET A 191 -15.71 11.98 4.83
CA MET A 191 -14.69 12.29 5.83
C MET A 191 -15.23 13.40 6.74
N SER A 192 -15.11 13.22 8.06
CA SER A 192 -15.60 14.23 9.01
C SER A 192 -14.50 15.26 9.26
N ASN A 193 -14.85 16.53 9.07
CA ASN A 193 -14.04 17.64 9.58
C ASN A 193 -14.26 17.71 11.09
N ASP A 194 -13.32 17.21 11.87
CA ASP A 194 -13.35 17.36 13.33
C ASP A 194 -12.35 18.45 13.74
N PHE A 195 -12.60 19.12 14.86
CA PHE A 195 -11.73 20.20 15.42
C PHE A 195 -10.28 19.75 15.70
N ARG A 196 -9.95 18.49 15.49
CA ARG A 196 -8.63 17.88 15.78
C ARG A 196 -7.68 17.77 14.60
N GLY A 197 -8.08 18.19 13.42
CA GLY A 197 -7.27 18.15 12.21
C GLY A 197 -8.10 17.77 10.98
N ASP A 198 -7.60 18.19 9.83
CA ASP A 198 -8.16 17.82 8.52
C ASP A 198 -7.39 16.57 8.04
N PRO A 199 -8.04 15.39 7.92
CA PRO A 199 -7.39 14.17 7.49
C PRO A 199 -6.96 14.15 6.04
#